data_4b971e997d33d8a8c6e214fca5854a4a
#
_entry.id   4b971e997d33d8a8c6e214fca5854a4a
#
_cell.length_a   1.000
_cell.length_b   1.000
_cell.length_c   1.000
_cell.angle_alpha   90.00
_cell.angle_beta   90.00
_cell.angle_gamma   90.00
#
_symmetry.space_group_name_H-M   'P 1'
#
loop_
_entity.id
_entity.type
_entity.pdbx_description
1 polymer ?
#
loop_
_entity_poly.entity_id
_entity_poly.type
_entity_poly.pdbx_seq_one_letter_code
_entity_poly.pdbx_strand_id
1 'polypeptide(L)'
;MAGAHASLRGIESLTVLAPFRPDAAPEWAVSTKPDAYWGIPLPTDAADMAYGQKLRNQLRRARRDILIAREGWKPDHAELVEQYIRSRPFAPGTRHLFRHIGPYVEAVPDALLFAARDCEGALQGFAVGDYTALGTVFHLFAFRAPESPPGTADALLDALAAEGIRRGHTLLNLGLGINPGIVFFKRKWNATILRPHVETSWAVQRPQEAGLLGSLKKLFGM
;
A
#
# COMPACT_ATOMS: atom_id res chain seq x y z
N MET A 1 16.74 25.02 -3.09
CA MET A 1 15.28 24.71 -2.96
C MET A 1 14.48 25.80 -2.25
N ALA A 2 15.06 26.67 -1.44
CA ALA A 2 14.37 27.82 -0.85
C ALA A 2 13.79 28.82 -1.88
N GLY A 3 14.34 28.92 -3.08
CA GLY A 3 13.85 29.80 -4.14
C GLY A 3 12.58 29.36 -4.86
N ALA A 4 12.19 28.09 -4.76
CA ALA A 4 10.97 27.58 -5.42
C ALA A 4 9.68 27.96 -4.68
N HIS A 5 9.76 28.27 -3.40
CA HIS A 5 8.59 28.63 -2.58
C HIS A 5 7.96 29.98 -2.91
N ALA A 6 8.77 30.93 -3.37
CA ALA A 6 8.27 32.29 -3.66
C ALA A 6 7.37 32.37 -4.91
N SER A 7 7.38 31.35 -5.78
CA SER A 7 6.63 31.34 -7.04
C SER A 7 5.31 30.55 -6.99
N LEU A 8 5.01 29.85 -5.90
CA LEU A 8 3.83 28.99 -5.78
C LEU A 8 2.66 29.73 -5.10
N ARG A 9 2.19 30.81 -5.73
CA ARG A 9 0.99 31.54 -5.25
C ARG A 9 -0.23 30.61 -5.30
N GLY A 10 -0.90 30.44 -4.17
CA GLY A 10 -2.15 29.66 -4.07
C GLY A 10 -1.99 28.20 -3.60
N ILE A 11 -0.78 27.75 -3.28
CA ILE A 11 -0.58 26.44 -2.67
C ILE A 11 -0.82 26.53 -1.15
N GLU A 12 -1.72 25.70 -0.64
CA GLU A 12 -2.03 25.62 0.78
C GLU A 12 -1.14 24.59 1.53
N SER A 13 -0.66 23.57 0.81
CA SER A 13 0.22 22.55 1.35
C SER A 13 1.14 21.98 0.28
N LEU A 14 2.29 21.50 0.69
CA LEU A 14 3.25 20.77 -0.13
C LEU A 14 3.64 19.48 0.57
N THR A 15 3.58 18.35 -0.13
CA THR A 15 4.10 17.08 0.35
C THR A 15 5.22 16.60 -0.56
N VAL A 16 6.36 16.29 0.02
CA VAL A 16 7.52 15.70 -0.67
C VAL A 16 7.72 14.29 -0.20
N LEU A 17 7.84 13.37 -1.16
CA LEU A 17 8.19 11.97 -0.96
C LEU A 17 9.64 11.79 -1.40
N ALA A 18 10.51 11.33 -0.51
CA ALA A 18 11.93 11.14 -0.78
C ALA A 18 12.49 9.96 0.02
N PRO A 19 13.62 9.36 -0.40
CA PRO A 19 14.31 8.34 0.41
C PRO A 19 15.05 8.94 1.63
N PHE A 20 15.06 10.24 1.79
CA PHE A 20 15.69 10.97 2.88
C PHE A 20 14.84 12.19 3.27
N ARG A 21 15.03 12.66 4.49
CA ARG A 21 14.44 13.94 4.90
C ARG A 21 15.16 15.07 4.16
N PRO A 22 14.45 15.97 3.45
CA PRO A 22 15.08 17.14 2.84
C PRO A 22 15.75 18.03 3.92
N ASP A 23 17.03 18.37 3.74
CA ASP A 23 17.79 19.20 4.70
C ASP A 23 17.21 20.62 4.83
N ALA A 24 16.59 21.10 3.77
CA ALA A 24 15.90 22.40 3.73
C ALA A 24 14.43 22.31 4.17
N ALA A 25 14.09 21.42 5.11
CA ALA A 25 12.77 21.43 5.71
C ALA A 25 12.64 22.74 6.51
N PRO A 26 11.79 23.71 6.08
CA PRO A 26 11.59 24.93 6.85
C PRO A 26 11.11 24.56 8.26
N GLU A 27 11.38 25.41 9.23
CA GLU A 27 10.96 25.22 10.65
C GLU A 27 9.46 24.96 10.82
N TRP A 28 8.66 25.28 9.81
CA TRP A 28 7.21 25.09 9.74
C TRP A 28 6.74 23.76 9.09
N ALA A 29 7.62 22.77 8.96
CA ALA A 29 7.20 21.43 8.53
C ALA A 29 6.15 20.86 9.51
N VAL A 30 4.96 20.57 8.99
CA VAL A 30 3.82 20.12 9.80
C VAL A 30 3.98 18.67 10.23
N SER A 31 4.56 17.83 9.37
CA SER A 31 4.79 16.44 9.69
C SER A 31 5.93 15.83 8.89
N THR A 32 6.62 14.86 9.50
CA THR A 32 7.58 13.98 8.84
C THR A 32 7.27 12.55 9.25
N LYS A 33 6.99 11.69 8.27
CA LYS A 33 6.68 10.28 8.51
C LYS A 33 7.71 9.40 7.81
N PRO A 34 8.63 8.80 8.57
CA PRO A 34 9.56 7.82 8.02
C PRO A 34 8.86 6.48 7.81
N ASP A 35 9.18 5.81 6.72
CA ASP A 35 8.77 4.45 6.38
C ASP A 35 9.87 3.82 5.51
N ALA A 36 9.58 2.67 4.92
CA ALA A 36 10.46 2.01 3.97
C ALA A 36 9.68 1.17 2.99
N TYR A 37 10.17 1.06 1.75
CA TYR A 37 9.75 0.02 0.82
C TYR A 37 10.38 -1.31 1.22
N TRP A 38 9.55 -2.35 1.23
CA TRP A 38 9.94 -3.72 1.55
C TRP A 38 9.86 -4.60 0.32
N GLY A 39 10.74 -5.60 0.22
CA GLY A 39 10.70 -6.53 -0.90
C GLY A 39 11.31 -7.87 -0.59
N ILE A 40 11.02 -8.80 -1.48
CA ILE A 40 11.48 -10.18 -1.45
C ILE A 40 12.20 -10.45 -2.76
N PRO A 41 13.48 -10.85 -2.74
CA PRO A 41 14.13 -11.39 -3.92
C PRO A 41 13.39 -12.62 -4.42
N LEU A 42 13.11 -12.69 -5.72
CA LEU A 42 12.50 -13.83 -6.35
C LEU A 42 13.59 -14.71 -6.98
N PRO A 43 13.58 -16.02 -6.72
CA PRO A 43 14.48 -16.96 -7.38
C PRO A 43 14.08 -17.15 -8.85
N THR A 44 14.89 -17.85 -9.61
CA THR A 44 14.59 -18.20 -11.01
C THR A 44 13.58 -19.35 -11.12
N ASP A 45 13.44 -20.18 -10.09
CA ASP A 45 12.46 -21.26 -9.99
C ASP A 45 11.61 -21.08 -8.73
N ALA A 46 10.30 -21.26 -8.88
CA ALA A 46 9.36 -21.18 -7.76
C ALA A 46 9.61 -22.24 -6.66
N ALA A 47 10.20 -23.40 -7.04
CA ALA A 47 10.59 -24.44 -6.09
C ALA A 47 11.67 -23.96 -5.10
N ASP A 48 12.48 -22.97 -5.52
CA ASP A 48 13.58 -22.41 -4.69
C ASP A 48 13.12 -21.31 -3.73
N MET A 49 11.81 -21.01 -3.69
CA MET A 49 11.29 -20.02 -2.72
C MET A 49 11.52 -20.46 -1.27
N ALA A 50 12.32 -19.67 -0.56
CA ALA A 50 12.72 -19.96 0.82
C ALA A 50 11.63 -19.56 1.83
N TYR A 51 10.66 -20.43 2.06
CA TYR A 51 9.66 -20.26 3.11
C TYR A 51 10.13 -20.78 4.46
N GLY A 52 9.99 -19.98 5.51
CA GLY A 52 10.11 -20.47 6.88
C GLY A 52 9.06 -21.56 7.20
N GLN A 53 9.37 -22.47 8.14
CA GLN A 53 8.50 -23.61 8.47
C GLN A 53 7.05 -23.21 8.78
N LYS A 54 6.89 -22.12 9.54
CA LYS A 54 5.56 -21.59 9.90
C LYS A 54 4.76 -21.15 8.66
N LEU A 55 5.40 -20.46 7.73
CA LEU A 55 4.76 -20.01 6.49
C LEU A 55 4.40 -21.18 5.58
N ARG A 56 5.29 -22.19 5.42
CA ARG A 56 4.98 -23.43 4.68
C ARG A 56 3.75 -24.15 5.22
N ASN A 57 3.66 -24.28 6.55
CA ASN A 57 2.51 -24.91 7.19
C ASN A 57 1.22 -24.11 6.94
N GLN A 58 1.30 -22.80 6.97
CA GLN A 58 0.17 -21.90 6.75
C GLN A 58 -0.31 -21.95 5.30
N LEU A 59 0.59 -21.93 4.32
CA LEU A 59 0.27 -22.10 2.89
C LEU A 59 -0.37 -23.47 2.61
N ARG A 60 0.19 -24.56 3.19
CA ARG A 60 -0.38 -25.92 3.04
C ARG A 60 -1.80 -25.99 3.62
N ARG A 61 -2.05 -25.32 4.74
CA ARG A 61 -3.37 -25.27 5.36
C ARG A 61 -4.35 -24.46 4.49
N ALA A 62 -3.97 -23.26 4.05
CA ALA A 62 -4.81 -22.43 3.21
C ALA A 62 -5.23 -23.14 1.90
N ARG A 63 -4.30 -23.81 1.23
CA ARG A 63 -4.54 -24.55 -0.02
C ARG A 63 -5.52 -25.73 0.08
N ARG A 64 -5.93 -26.14 1.30
CA ARG A 64 -7.03 -27.11 1.49
C ARG A 64 -8.40 -26.47 1.48
N ASP A 65 -8.46 -25.21 1.91
CA ASP A 65 -9.72 -24.51 2.16
C ASP A 65 -10.05 -23.53 1.04
N ILE A 66 -9.04 -23.13 0.23
CA ILE A 66 -9.21 -22.17 -0.86
C ILE A 66 -8.43 -22.57 -2.11
N LEU A 67 -9.01 -22.24 -3.26
CA LEU A 67 -8.37 -22.28 -4.57
C LEU A 67 -7.98 -20.86 -4.98
N ILE A 68 -6.73 -20.68 -5.45
CA ILE A 68 -6.26 -19.41 -6.01
C ILE A 68 -6.29 -19.52 -7.54
N ALA A 69 -6.93 -18.55 -8.19
CA ALA A 69 -6.95 -18.46 -9.64
C ALA A 69 -6.75 -17.01 -10.10
N ARG A 70 -6.11 -16.85 -11.25
CA ARG A 70 -6.12 -15.57 -11.97
C ARG A 70 -7.49 -15.37 -12.60
N GLU A 71 -8.09 -14.20 -12.39
CA GLU A 71 -9.36 -13.86 -13.01
C GLU A 71 -9.45 -12.35 -13.32
N GLY A 72 -10.47 -11.96 -14.09
CA GLY A 72 -10.78 -10.56 -14.34
C GLY A 72 -11.53 -9.94 -13.16
N TRP A 73 -11.71 -8.61 -13.20
CA TRP A 73 -12.52 -7.91 -12.21
C TRP A 73 -13.98 -8.35 -12.29
N LYS A 74 -14.62 -8.58 -11.14
CA LYS A 74 -16.00 -9.02 -10.99
C LYS A 74 -16.73 -8.21 -9.92
N PRO A 75 -18.09 -8.22 -9.90
CA PRO A 75 -18.88 -7.49 -8.91
C PRO A 75 -18.57 -7.85 -7.46
N ASP A 76 -18.28 -9.11 -7.16
CA ASP A 76 -17.94 -9.57 -5.80
C ASP A 76 -16.60 -9.00 -5.28
N HIS A 77 -15.64 -8.69 -6.17
CA HIS A 77 -14.43 -7.96 -5.80
C HIS A 77 -14.78 -6.53 -5.37
N ALA A 78 -15.65 -5.84 -6.13
CA ALA A 78 -16.11 -4.50 -5.78
C ALA A 78 -16.86 -4.48 -4.44
N GLU A 79 -17.69 -5.47 -4.21
CA GLU A 79 -18.42 -5.62 -2.94
C GLU A 79 -17.48 -5.80 -1.76
N LEU A 80 -16.47 -6.66 -1.88
CA LEU A 80 -15.45 -6.87 -0.85
C LEU A 80 -14.67 -5.57 -0.55
N VAL A 81 -14.32 -4.80 -1.58
CA VAL A 81 -13.69 -3.48 -1.42
C VAL A 81 -14.60 -2.51 -0.67
N GLU A 82 -15.89 -2.43 -1.02
CA GLU A 82 -16.84 -1.56 -0.34
C GLU A 82 -17.10 -2.00 1.11
N GLN A 83 -17.13 -3.29 1.41
CA GLN A 83 -17.19 -3.81 2.78
C GLN A 83 -15.97 -3.36 3.57
N TYR A 84 -14.76 -3.45 2.99
CA TYR A 84 -13.52 -3.02 3.61
C TYR A 84 -13.51 -1.50 3.87
N ILE A 85 -13.96 -0.70 2.90
CA ILE A 85 -14.06 0.77 3.03
C ILE A 85 -15.02 1.14 4.18
N ARG A 86 -16.15 0.43 4.31
CA ARG A 86 -17.11 0.68 5.40
C ARG A 86 -16.60 0.25 6.78
N SER A 87 -15.70 -0.71 6.83
CA SER A 87 -15.19 -1.26 8.10
C SER A 87 -14.20 -0.35 8.84
N ARG A 88 -13.69 0.73 8.21
CA ARG A 88 -12.62 1.59 8.76
C ARG A 88 -12.75 3.03 8.27
N PRO A 89 -12.30 4.00 9.09
CA PRO A 89 -12.23 5.41 8.67
C PRO A 89 -11.04 5.62 7.72
N PHE A 90 -11.29 5.62 6.41
CA PHE A 90 -10.29 5.99 5.40
C PHE A 90 -10.46 7.42 4.94
N ALA A 91 -9.35 8.10 4.63
CA ALA A 91 -9.36 9.39 3.96
C ALA A 91 -10.07 9.30 2.60
N PRO A 92 -10.71 10.39 2.12
CA PRO A 92 -11.41 10.40 0.85
C PRO A 92 -10.56 9.90 -0.34
N GLY A 93 -9.30 10.33 -0.42
CA GLY A 93 -8.36 9.89 -1.46
C GLY A 93 -8.09 8.38 -1.44
N THR A 94 -7.95 7.78 -0.25
CA THR A 94 -7.76 6.33 -0.12
C THR A 94 -9.00 5.56 -0.57
N ARG A 95 -10.19 6.03 -0.23
CA ARG A 95 -11.45 5.43 -0.70
C ARG A 95 -11.58 5.53 -2.22
N HIS A 96 -11.23 6.68 -2.77
CA HIS A 96 -11.20 6.89 -4.22
C HIS A 96 -10.25 5.89 -4.90
N LEU A 97 -9.02 5.76 -4.40
CA LEU A 97 -8.04 4.81 -4.92
C LEU A 97 -8.57 3.37 -4.91
N PHE A 98 -9.17 2.91 -3.81
CA PHE A 98 -9.70 1.54 -3.71
C PHE A 98 -10.84 1.28 -4.70
N ARG A 99 -11.71 2.25 -4.96
CA ARG A 99 -12.79 2.13 -5.94
C ARG A 99 -12.31 2.10 -7.39
N HIS A 100 -11.06 2.52 -7.64
CA HIS A 100 -10.46 2.51 -8.98
C HIS A 100 -9.62 1.26 -9.27
N ILE A 101 -9.60 0.27 -8.37
CA ILE A 101 -8.87 -0.99 -8.60
C ILE A 101 -9.42 -1.72 -9.82
N GLY A 102 -10.74 -1.84 -9.97
CA GLY A 102 -11.37 -2.47 -11.11
C GLY A 102 -10.98 -1.83 -12.45
N PRO A 103 -11.25 -0.53 -12.63
CA PRO A 103 -10.80 0.21 -13.81
C PRO A 103 -9.31 0.09 -14.09
N TYR A 104 -8.46 0.06 -13.06
CA TYR A 104 -7.02 -0.14 -13.21
C TYR A 104 -6.68 -1.51 -13.77
N VAL A 105 -7.23 -2.58 -13.18
CA VAL A 105 -7.01 -3.97 -13.63
C VAL A 105 -7.52 -4.19 -15.06
N GLU A 106 -8.60 -3.53 -15.45
CA GLU A 106 -9.14 -3.61 -16.80
C GLU A 106 -8.32 -2.82 -17.82
N ALA A 107 -7.74 -1.70 -17.43
CA ALA A 107 -6.98 -0.82 -18.31
C ALA A 107 -5.52 -1.24 -18.50
N VAL A 108 -4.92 -1.94 -17.52
CA VAL A 108 -3.50 -2.30 -17.51
C VAL A 108 -3.33 -3.79 -17.71
N PRO A 109 -2.89 -4.27 -18.90
CA PRO A 109 -2.80 -5.69 -19.22
C PRO A 109 -1.89 -6.49 -18.29
N ASP A 110 -0.89 -5.85 -17.71
CA ASP A 110 0.06 -6.45 -16.78
C ASP A 110 -0.29 -6.21 -15.30
N ALA A 111 -1.46 -5.62 -15.00
CA ALA A 111 -2.05 -5.63 -13.67
C ALA A 111 -2.92 -6.89 -13.53
N LEU A 112 -2.43 -7.88 -12.79
CA LEU A 112 -3.07 -9.18 -12.67
C LEU A 112 -3.77 -9.33 -11.32
N LEU A 113 -5.03 -9.76 -11.37
CA LEU A 113 -5.81 -10.09 -10.18
C LEU A 113 -5.79 -11.60 -9.94
N PHE A 114 -5.46 -11.98 -8.70
CA PHE A 114 -5.58 -13.33 -8.19
C PHE A 114 -6.66 -13.36 -7.11
N ALA A 115 -7.64 -14.23 -7.28
CA ALA A 115 -8.73 -14.41 -6.33
C ALA A 115 -8.60 -15.73 -5.59
N ALA A 116 -8.88 -15.69 -4.29
CA ALA A 116 -9.04 -16.85 -3.43
C ALA A 116 -10.52 -17.18 -3.30
N ARG A 117 -10.92 -18.36 -3.74
CA ARG A 117 -12.29 -18.84 -3.60
C ARG A 117 -12.33 -20.14 -2.80
N ASP A 118 -13.40 -20.33 -2.03
CA ASP A 118 -13.64 -21.60 -1.34
C ASP A 118 -14.23 -22.67 -2.29
N CYS A 119 -14.57 -23.82 -1.75
CA CYS A 119 -15.14 -24.94 -2.51
C CYS A 119 -16.54 -24.65 -3.08
N GLU A 120 -17.27 -23.66 -2.54
CA GLU A 120 -18.57 -23.21 -3.03
C GLU A 120 -18.41 -22.08 -4.08
N GLY A 121 -17.19 -21.61 -4.33
CA GLY A 121 -16.88 -20.52 -5.25
C GLY A 121 -17.02 -19.13 -4.63
N ALA A 122 -17.29 -19.02 -3.33
CA ALA A 122 -17.40 -17.74 -2.66
C ALA A 122 -16.03 -17.06 -2.51
N LEU A 123 -15.96 -15.75 -2.74
CA LEU A 123 -14.74 -14.97 -2.68
C LEU A 123 -14.25 -14.83 -1.24
N GLN A 124 -13.09 -15.38 -0.94
CA GLN A 124 -12.41 -15.29 0.36
C GLN A 124 -11.38 -14.16 0.42
N GLY A 125 -10.98 -13.64 -0.73
CA GLY A 125 -10.07 -12.52 -0.87
C GLY A 125 -9.49 -12.42 -2.27
N PHE A 126 -8.81 -11.32 -2.55
CA PHE A 126 -8.06 -11.14 -3.78
C PHE A 126 -6.83 -10.27 -3.57
N ALA A 127 -5.87 -10.38 -4.48
CA ALA A 127 -4.72 -9.50 -4.55
C ALA A 127 -4.45 -9.08 -5.99
N VAL A 128 -3.90 -7.89 -6.16
CA VAL A 128 -3.49 -7.35 -7.46
C VAL A 128 -1.98 -7.16 -7.45
N GLY A 129 -1.31 -7.77 -8.41
CA GLY A 129 0.10 -7.56 -8.72
C GLY A 129 0.24 -6.79 -10.01
N ASP A 130 1.11 -5.80 -10.01
CA ASP A 130 1.50 -5.05 -11.20
C ASP A 130 2.86 -5.57 -11.69
N TYR A 131 2.91 -6.04 -12.93
CA TYR A 131 4.06 -6.65 -13.60
C TYR A 131 4.61 -5.77 -14.73
N THR A 132 4.23 -4.50 -14.79
CA THR A 132 4.66 -3.58 -15.85
C THR A 132 6.13 -3.18 -15.74
N ALA A 133 6.66 -3.12 -14.53
CA ALA A 133 8.04 -2.72 -14.31
C ALA A 133 9.02 -3.85 -14.64
N LEU A 134 10.09 -3.52 -15.38
CA LEU A 134 11.12 -4.48 -15.73
C LEU A 134 11.77 -5.10 -14.47
N GLY A 135 11.73 -6.44 -14.38
CA GLY A 135 12.35 -7.20 -13.31
C GLY A 135 11.67 -7.09 -11.93
N THR A 136 10.63 -6.28 -11.78
CA THR A 136 9.98 -6.06 -10.48
C THR A 136 8.46 -6.27 -10.57
N VAL A 137 7.92 -7.10 -9.70
CA VAL A 137 6.48 -7.19 -9.43
C VAL A 137 6.13 -6.24 -8.29
N PHE A 138 5.09 -5.45 -8.42
CA PHE A 138 4.56 -4.64 -7.33
C PHE A 138 3.29 -5.27 -6.75
N HIS A 139 3.31 -5.65 -5.47
CA HIS A 139 2.13 -6.06 -4.72
C HIS A 139 1.28 -4.82 -4.41
N LEU A 140 0.33 -4.53 -5.28
CA LEU A 140 -0.37 -3.26 -5.30
C LEU A 140 -1.52 -3.21 -4.29
N PHE A 141 -2.40 -4.23 -4.31
CA PHE A 141 -3.55 -4.32 -3.41
C PHE A 141 -3.77 -5.75 -2.91
N ALA A 142 -4.30 -5.89 -1.69
CA ALA A 142 -4.81 -7.14 -1.17
C ALA A 142 -6.00 -6.89 -0.23
N PHE A 143 -7.08 -7.64 -0.47
CA PHE A 143 -8.28 -7.63 0.34
C PHE A 143 -8.65 -9.07 0.70
N ARG A 144 -9.20 -9.25 1.88
CA ARG A 144 -9.74 -10.54 2.30
C ARG A 144 -11.06 -10.35 3.05
N ALA A 145 -11.95 -11.31 2.90
CA ALA A 145 -13.17 -11.36 3.68
C ALA A 145 -12.85 -11.51 5.18
N PRO A 146 -13.67 -10.93 6.08
CA PRO A 146 -13.43 -11.05 7.53
C PRO A 146 -13.28 -12.49 8.00
N GLU A 147 -14.12 -13.39 7.51
CA GLU A 147 -14.17 -14.81 7.87
C GLU A 147 -13.30 -15.71 6.98
N SER A 148 -12.43 -15.12 6.13
CA SER A 148 -11.58 -15.90 5.24
C SER A 148 -10.67 -16.86 6.01
N PRO A 149 -10.41 -18.06 5.46
CA PRO A 149 -9.52 -19.05 6.08
C PRO A 149 -8.15 -18.49 6.42
N PRO A 150 -7.54 -18.91 7.55
CA PRO A 150 -6.19 -18.48 7.91
C PRO A 150 -5.18 -18.82 6.80
N GLY A 151 -4.37 -17.81 6.41
CA GLY A 151 -3.37 -17.98 5.35
C GLY A 151 -3.85 -17.55 3.96
N THR A 152 -5.10 -17.07 3.81
CA THR A 152 -5.61 -16.55 2.52
C THR A 152 -4.71 -15.46 1.95
N ALA A 153 -4.30 -14.46 2.76
CA ALA A 153 -3.38 -13.42 2.30
C ALA A 153 -2.00 -13.97 1.90
N ASP A 154 -1.52 -15.01 2.59
CA ASP A 154 -0.27 -15.66 2.25
C ASP A 154 -0.37 -16.43 0.92
N ALA A 155 -1.46 -17.17 0.71
CA ALA A 155 -1.67 -17.90 -0.53
C ALA A 155 -1.81 -16.96 -1.74
N LEU A 156 -2.44 -15.81 -1.56
CA LEU A 156 -2.53 -14.77 -2.59
C LEU A 156 -1.15 -14.18 -2.92
N LEU A 157 -0.34 -13.86 -1.91
CA LEU A 157 1.01 -13.34 -2.12
C LEU A 157 1.92 -14.38 -2.78
N ASP A 158 1.76 -15.65 -2.41
CA ASP A 158 2.46 -16.78 -3.02
C ASP A 158 2.15 -16.91 -4.53
N ALA A 159 0.89 -16.78 -4.90
CA ALA A 159 0.47 -16.79 -6.31
C ALA A 159 1.05 -15.61 -7.10
N LEU A 160 1.09 -14.41 -6.50
CA LEU A 160 1.74 -13.26 -7.12
C LEU A 160 3.25 -13.48 -7.32
N ALA A 161 3.93 -14.04 -6.33
CA ALA A 161 5.35 -14.35 -6.41
C ALA A 161 5.63 -15.40 -7.50
N ALA A 162 4.84 -16.48 -7.54
CA ALA A 162 4.98 -17.55 -8.54
C ALA A 162 4.78 -17.02 -9.97
N GLU A 163 3.79 -16.16 -10.20
CA GLU A 163 3.60 -15.52 -11.50
C GLU A 163 4.76 -14.58 -11.86
N GLY A 164 5.30 -13.85 -10.87
CA GLY A 164 6.49 -13.02 -11.07
C GLY A 164 7.69 -13.84 -11.53
N ILE A 165 7.96 -14.96 -10.86
CA ILE A 165 9.03 -15.90 -11.24
C ILE A 165 8.79 -16.44 -12.64
N ARG A 166 7.58 -16.89 -12.94
CA ARG A 166 7.21 -17.40 -14.27
C ARG A 166 7.45 -16.39 -15.39
N ARG A 167 7.31 -15.09 -15.09
CA ARG A 167 7.57 -13.98 -16.02
C ARG A 167 9.03 -13.52 -16.04
N GLY A 168 9.90 -14.09 -15.21
CA GLY A 168 11.31 -13.73 -15.12
C GLY A 168 11.59 -12.48 -14.28
N HIS A 169 10.66 -12.07 -13.42
CA HIS A 169 10.93 -11.01 -12.45
C HIS A 169 11.82 -11.52 -11.32
N THR A 170 12.69 -10.66 -10.81
CA THR A 170 13.69 -10.99 -9.78
C THR A 170 13.40 -10.36 -8.42
N LEU A 171 12.39 -9.49 -8.36
CA LEU A 171 12.02 -8.77 -7.15
C LEU A 171 10.50 -8.68 -7.01
N LEU A 172 9.98 -8.98 -5.81
CA LEU A 172 8.62 -8.66 -5.42
C LEU A 172 8.64 -7.49 -4.43
N ASN A 173 8.21 -6.32 -4.89
CA ASN A 173 8.07 -5.12 -4.08
C ASN A 173 6.73 -5.15 -3.33
N LEU A 174 6.78 -5.18 -2.00
CA LEU A 174 5.61 -5.23 -1.12
C LEU A 174 5.09 -3.84 -0.70
N GLY A 175 5.68 -2.76 -1.23
CA GLY A 175 5.31 -1.40 -0.87
C GLY A 175 5.77 -0.97 0.54
N LEU A 176 5.13 0.07 1.06
CA LEU A 176 5.46 0.71 2.34
C LEU A 176 5.04 -0.11 3.56
N GLY A 177 5.74 0.09 4.69
CA GLY A 177 5.45 -0.55 5.97
C GLY A 177 4.10 -0.20 6.56
N ILE A 178 3.67 1.05 6.42
CA ILE A 178 2.37 1.61 6.81
C ILE A 178 2.06 1.47 8.31
N ASN A 179 2.06 0.23 8.85
CA ASN A 179 1.77 -0.06 10.25
C ASN A 179 2.46 -1.35 10.74
N PRO A 180 2.55 -1.58 12.06
CA PRO A 180 3.23 -2.75 12.63
C PRO A 180 2.71 -4.10 12.13
N GLY A 181 1.40 -4.24 11.88
CA GLY A 181 0.81 -5.48 11.39
C GLY A 181 1.27 -5.82 9.97
N ILE A 182 1.34 -4.82 9.09
CA ILE A 182 1.86 -4.97 7.72
C ILE A 182 3.36 -5.29 7.75
N VAL A 183 4.14 -4.60 8.60
CA VAL A 183 5.57 -4.91 8.77
C VAL A 183 5.76 -6.34 9.28
N PHE A 184 4.96 -6.78 10.25
CA PHE A 184 5.00 -8.17 10.74
C PHE A 184 4.71 -9.17 9.62
N PHE A 185 3.69 -8.94 8.79
CA PHE A 185 3.38 -9.77 7.64
C PHE A 185 4.56 -9.85 6.67
N LYS A 186 5.18 -8.72 6.32
CA LYS A 186 6.35 -8.67 5.43
C LYS A 186 7.55 -9.42 5.99
N ARG A 187 7.86 -9.23 7.27
CA ARG A 187 8.94 -9.97 7.95
C ARG A 187 8.71 -11.49 7.98
N LYS A 188 7.45 -11.92 8.12
CA LYS A 188 7.09 -13.35 8.02
C LYS A 188 7.50 -13.96 6.68
N TRP A 189 7.51 -13.15 5.62
CA TRP A 189 7.93 -13.49 4.27
C TRP A 189 9.43 -13.27 4.02
N ASN A 190 10.22 -13.04 5.06
CA ASN A 190 11.64 -12.68 4.96
C ASN A 190 11.91 -11.44 4.09
N ALA A 191 10.93 -10.55 3.96
CA ALA A 191 11.12 -9.30 3.25
C ALA A 191 12.14 -8.41 3.95
N THR A 192 12.96 -7.74 3.16
CA THR A 192 13.97 -6.79 3.61
C THR A 192 13.62 -5.37 3.15
N ILE A 193 14.24 -4.39 3.77
CA ILE A 193 14.10 -2.99 3.35
C ILE A 193 14.87 -2.81 2.04
N LEU A 194 14.14 -2.40 1.00
CA LEU A 194 14.71 -2.06 -0.32
C LEU A 194 15.22 -0.63 -0.36
N ARG A 195 14.43 0.29 0.20
CA ARG A 195 14.73 1.73 0.18
C ARG A 195 13.99 2.43 1.32
N PRO A 196 14.64 3.35 2.03
CA PRO A 196 13.97 4.28 2.93
C PRO A 196 12.94 5.13 2.18
N HIS A 197 11.90 5.55 2.89
CA HIS A 197 10.87 6.46 2.41
C HIS A 197 10.56 7.47 3.50
N VAL A 198 10.51 8.74 3.14
CA VAL A 198 10.13 9.81 4.04
C VAL A 198 9.09 10.68 3.35
N GLU A 199 7.93 10.78 3.98
CA GLU A 199 6.90 11.74 3.60
C GLU A 199 7.06 12.98 4.48
N THR A 200 7.36 14.13 3.89
CA THR A 200 7.45 15.40 4.60
C THR A 200 6.40 16.36 4.05
N SER A 201 5.52 16.83 4.90
CA SER A 201 4.44 17.75 4.55
C SER A 201 4.65 19.10 5.19
N TRP A 202 4.40 20.15 4.43
CA TRP A 202 4.38 21.55 4.84
C TRP A 202 3.00 22.11 4.56
N ALA A 203 2.48 22.91 5.51
CA ALA A 203 1.32 23.75 5.30
C ALA A 203 1.77 25.20 5.25
N VAL A 204 1.29 25.96 4.31
CA VAL A 204 1.49 27.40 4.29
C VAL A 204 0.61 27.95 5.42
N GLN A 205 1.22 28.36 6.53
CA GLN A 205 0.52 29.16 7.53
C GLN A 205 0.18 30.49 6.86
N ARG A 206 -1.09 30.70 6.53
CA ARG A 206 -1.55 32.07 6.33
C ARG A 206 -1.25 32.82 7.61
N PRO A 207 -0.55 33.99 7.59
CA PRO A 207 -0.49 34.84 8.75
C PRO A 207 -1.95 34.96 9.23
N GLN A 208 -2.26 34.51 10.45
CA GLN A 208 -3.51 34.90 11.07
C GLN A 208 -3.48 36.43 11.00
N GLU A 209 -4.32 37.00 10.13
CA GLU A 209 -4.62 38.42 10.26
C GLU A 209 -4.97 38.59 11.70
N ALA A 210 -4.10 39.31 12.40
CA ALA A 210 -4.36 39.65 13.81
C ALA A 210 -5.69 40.40 13.80
N GLY A 211 -6.76 39.65 13.98
CA GLY A 211 -8.09 40.18 13.93
C GLY A 211 -8.11 41.33 14.97
N LEU A 212 -8.71 42.45 14.62
CA LEU A 212 -8.89 43.65 15.45
C LEU A 212 -9.22 43.31 16.92
N LEU A 213 -9.83 42.16 17.19
CA LEU A 213 -10.11 41.62 18.54
C LEU A 213 -8.84 41.18 19.31
N GLY A 214 -7.76 40.74 18.64
CA GLY A 214 -6.50 40.41 19.32
C GLY A 214 -5.73 41.65 19.76
N SER A 215 -5.83 42.73 19.00
CA SER A 215 -5.25 44.02 19.35
C SER A 215 -5.99 44.71 20.47
N LEU A 216 -7.31 44.57 20.56
CA LEU A 216 -8.13 45.14 21.62
C LEU A 216 -7.89 44.48 23.01
N LYS A 217 -7.66 43.15 23.06
CA LYS A 217 -7.30 42.47 24.30
C LYS A 217 -5.95 42.91 24.88
N LYS A 218 -4.99 43.30 24.04
CA LYS A 218 -3.70 43.85 24.49
C LYS A 218 -3.81 45.31 24.99
N LEU A 219 -4.79 46.05 24.50
CA LEU A 219 -4.98 47.45 24.89
C LEU A 219 -5.79 47.63 26.17
N PHE A 220 -6.65 46.68 26.54
CA PHE A 220 -7.54 46.79 27.71
C PHE A 220 -7.16 45.89 28.88
N GLY A 221 -6.01 45.19 28.87
CA GLY A 221 -5.44 44.54 30.06
C GLY A 221 -6.38 43.56 30.78
N MET A 222 -7.26 42.82 30.02
CA MET A 222 -8.11 41.77 30.58
C MET A 222 -7.66 40.41 30.14
#